data_358d35cdd4fae1cb5e68ebb74cf2b70c
#
_entry.id   358d35cdd4fae1cb5e68ebb74cf2b70c
#
_cell.length_a   1.000
_cell.length_b   1.000
_cell.length_c   1.000
_cell.angle_alpha   90.00
_cell.angle_beta   90.00
_cell.angle_gamma   90.00
#
_symmetry.space_group_name_H-M   'P 1'
#
loop_
_entity.id
_entity.type
_entity.pdbx_description
1 polymer ?
#
loop_
_entity_poly.entity_id
_entity_poly.type
_entity_poly.pdbx_seq_one_letter_code
_entity_poly.pdbx_strand_id
1 'polypeptide(L)'
;MYANQAHQKRFQKTLAFLNQHIEQGSHILDLGVQNPMTELMLAQGHKVENTHGEDLDEDQTALINSKAEVVTAFEILEHLLSPYQVLKSIKAKKLVVSVPLNLWFSKPYRSLTDVRDRHFHEFEDWQFDWLLEKTGWKIVASEKWINPPQSFGVRFLLRYFTPRHYIVYAEKLTHKS
;
A
#
# COMPACT_ATOMS: atom_id res chain seq x y z
N MET A 1 -12.51 -6.63 12.81
CA MET A 1 -11.98 -6.97 11.47
C MET A 1 -10.47 -7.27 11.46
N TYR A 2 -9.64 -6.73 12.35
CA TYR A 2 -8.16 -6.87 12.33
C TYR A 2 -7.58 -7.92 13.30
N ALA A 3 -8.42 -8.74 13.96
CA ALA A 3 -7.97 -9.72 14.97
C ALA A 3 -7.36 -11.02 14.41
N ASN A 4 -7.27 -11.18 13.08
CA ASN A 4 -6.72 -12.39 12.46
C ASN A 4 -5.17 -12.35 12.46
N GLN A 5 -4.53 -13.45 12.84
CA GLN A 5 -3.06 -13.60 12.84
C GLN A 5 -2.40 -13.23 11.49
N ALA A 6 -3.10 -13.44 10.37
CA ALA A 6 -2.60 -13.07 9.04
C ALA A 6 -2.45 -11.55 8.89
N HIS A 7 -3.41 -10.76 9.41
CA HIS A 7 -3.31 -9.30 9.39
C HIS A 7 -2.19 -8.79 10.30
N GLN A 8 -2.02 -9.39 11.48
CA GLN A 8 -0.94 -9.00 12.39
C GLN A 8 0.45 -9.24 11.77
N LYS A 9 0.67 -10.40 11.13
CA LYS A 9 1.92 -10.68 10.40
C LYS A 9 2.16 -9.71 9.26
N ARG A 10 1.12 -9.33 8.52
CA ARG A 10 1.23 -8.31 7.46
C ARG A 10 1.65 -6.97 8.05
N PHE A 11 0.99 -6.49 9.08
CA PHE A 11 1.34 -5.22 9.74
C PHE A 11 2.77 -5.22 10.26
N GLN A 12 3.23 -6.30 10.89
CA GLN A 12 4.61 -6.41 11.39
C GLN A 12 5.63 -6.33 10.24
N LYS A 13 5.40 -7.01 9.12
CA LYS A 13 6.27 -6.96 7.94
C LYS A 13 6.26 -5.58 7.30
N THR A 14 5.08 -4.97 7.13
CA THR A 14 4.93 -3.62 6.61
C THR A 14 5.66 -2.60 7.47
N LEU A 15 5.52 -2.70 8.80
CA LEU A 15 6.21 -1.82 9.74
C LEU A 15 7.74 -2.02 9.70
N ALA A 16 8.19 -3.27 9.64
CA ALA A 16 9.63 -3.56 9.54
C ALA A 16 10.23 -2.95 8.27
N PHE A 17 9.56 -3.10 7.13
CA PHE A 17 9.98 -2.49 5.87
C PHE A 17 9.97 -0.96 5.94
N LEU A 18 8.91 -0.36 6.50
CA LEU A 18 8.82 1.09 6.67
C LEU A 18 10.01 1.61 7.52
N ASN A 19 10.28 0.98 8.66
CA ASN A 19 11.37 1.38 9.57
C ASN A 19 12.79 1.22 8.97
N GLN A 20 12.96 0.40 7.95
CA GLN A 20 14.24 0.27 7.23
C GLN A 20 14.51 1.44 6.29
N HIS A 21 13.45 2.11 5.80
CA HIS A 21 13.57 3.11 4.73
C HIS A 21 13.14 4.52 5.15
N ILE A 22 12.38 4.65 6.23
CA ILE A 22 11.84 5.92 6.71
C ILE A 22 12.45 6.25 8.07
N GLU A 23 12.99 7.45 8.20
CA GLU A 23 13.59 7.95 9.43
C GLU A 23 12.54 8.06 10.54
N GLN A 24 12.94 7.66 11.76
CA GLN A 24 12.09 7.78 12.94
C GLN A 24 11.69 9.25 13.15
N GLY A 25 10.46 9.49 13.57
CA GLY A 25 9.93 10.83 13.80
C GLY A 25 9.42 11.54 12.53
N SER A 26 9.49 10.89 11.37
CA SER A 26 8.97 11.46 10.12
C SER A 26 7.49 11.81 10.21
N HIS A 27 7.10 12.85 9.49
CA HIS A 27 5.69 13.23 9.30
C HIS A 27 5.11 12.45 8.12
N ILE A 28 4.11 11.63 8.40
CA ILE A 28 3.49 10.68 7.46
C ILE A 28 2.03 11.05 7.24
N LEU A 29 1.60 11.11 5.99
CA LEU A 29 0.19 11.03 5.61
C LEU A 29 -0.12 9.59 5.21
N ASP A 30 -0.93 8.90 6.00
CA ASP A 30 -1.40 7.55 5.71
C ASP A 30 -2.75 7.61 5.00
N LEU A 31 -2.81 7.06 3.78
CA LEU A 31 -4.05 7.05 3.00
C LEU A 31 -5.01 6.01 3.58
N GLY A 32 -6.21 6.44 3.89
CA GLY A 32 -7.24 5.65 4.55
C GLY A 32 -7.50 6.14 5.99
N VAL A 33 -8.58 5.64 6.58
CA VAL A 33 -8.94 5.98 7.96
C VAL A 33 -7.98 5.34 8.96
N GLN A 34 -7.90 5.94 10.14
CA GLN A 34 -7.11 5.39 11.23
C GLN A 34 -7.39 3.92 11.48
N ASN A 35 -6.32 3.14 11.61
CA ASN A 35 -6.36 1.69 11.70
C ASN A 35 -5.17 1.17 12.55
N PRO A 36 -5.08 -0.15 12.84
CA PRO A 36 -3.98 -0.67 13.66
C PRO A 36 -2.56 -0.41 13.11
N MET A 37 -2.39 -0.20 11.80
CA MET A 37 -1.09 0.16 11.24
C MET A 37 -0.72 1.61 11.61
N THR A 38 -1.70 2.53 11.62
CA THR A 38 -1.52 3.90 12.13
C THR A 38 -1.02 3.90 13.56
N GLU A 39 -1.64 3.08 14.44
CA GLU A 39 -1.21 2.95 15.85
C GLU A 39 0.23 2.43 15.98
N LEU A 40 0.62 1.47 15.13
CA LEU A 40 1.98 0.96 15.11
C LEU A 40 2.99 2.02 14.67
N MET A 41 2.68 2.82 13.65
CA MET A 41 3.53 3.92 13.20
C MET A 41 3.68 5.00 14.28
N LEU A 42 2.58 5.37 14.96
CA LEU A 42 2.61 6.30 16.11
C LEU A 42 3.48 5.77 17.25
N ALA A 43 3.37 4.46 17.58
CA ALA A 43 4.18 3.82 18.60
C ALA A 43 5.69 3.79 18.28
N GLN A 44 6.06 3.89 16.99
CA GLN A 44 7.45 4.05 16.56
C GLN A 44 7.93 5.50 16.60
N GLY A 45 7.08 6.43 17.03
CA GLY A 45 7.43 7.86 17.19
C GLY A 45 7.22 8.70 15.94
N HIS A 46 6.57 8.17 14.90
CA HIS A 46 6.17 8.99 13.73
C HIS A 46 5.02 9.91 14.08
N LYS A 47 4.91 11.03 13.36
CA LYS A 47 3.71 11.87 13.33
C LYS A 47 2.84 11.40 12.19
N VAL A 48 1.66 10.85 12.48
CA VAL A 48 0.79 10.27 11.45
C VAL A 48 -0.50 11.05 11.35
N GLU A 49 -0.80 11.52 10.16
CA GLU A 49 -2.09 12.05 9.75
C GLU A 49 -2.78 11.01 8.85
N ASN A 50 -4.08 10.86 8.97
CA ASN A 50 -4.85 9.97 8.09
C ASN A 50 -5.79 10.78 7.21
N THR A 51 -6.12 10.25 6.04
CA THR A 51 -7.30 10.69 5.31
C THR A 51 -8.57 10.27 6.05
N HIS A 52 -9.71 10.91 5.75
CA HIS A 52 -10.93 10.72 6.53
C HIS A 52 -11.91 9.70 5.92
N GLY A 53 -11.46 8.95 4.90
CA GLY A 53 -12.28 7.98 4.19
C GLY A 53 -13.07 8.58 3.03
N GLU A 54 -12.63 9.76 2.56
CA GLU A 54 -13.04 10.33 1.28
C GLU A 54 -12.72 9.40 0.12
N ASP A 55 -13.48 9.50 -0.96
CA ASP A 55 -13.19 8.82 -2.21
C ASP A 55 -12.00 9.53 -2.89
N LEU A 56 -10.84 8.90 -2.87
CA LEU A 56 -9.62 9.49 -3.43
C LEU A 56 -9.64 9.62 -4.96
N ASP A 57 -10.56 8.95 -5.65
CA ASP A 57 -10.78 9.19 -7.08
C ASP A 57 -11.43 10.56 -7.33
N GLU A 58 -12.24 11.05 -6.37
CA GLU A 58 -13.00 12.30 -6.48
C GLU A 58 -12.36 13.44 -5.67
N ASP A 59 -11.84 13.17 -4.47
CA ASP A 59 -11.27 14.18 -3.56
C ASP A 59 -9.84 13.85 -3.14
N GLN A 60 -8.89 14.61 -3.67
CA GLN A 60 -7.46 14.51 -3.38
C GLN A 60 -6.95 15.70 -2.55
N THR A 61 -7.84 16.47 -1.94
CA THR A 61 -7.50 17.69 -1.19
C THR A 61 -6.51 17.42 -0.07
N ALA A 62 -6.64 16.30 0.65
CA ALA A 62 -5.71 15.91 1.70
C ALA A 62 -4.29 15.69 1.17
N LEU A 63 -4.13 15.03 0.00
CA LEU A 63 -2.84 14.77 -0.62
C LEU A 63 -2.17 16.06 -1.14
N ILE A 64 -2.98 16.96 -1.71
CA ILE A 64 -2.51 18.21 -2.31
C ILE A 64 -2.04 19.19 -1.24
N ASN A 65 -2.74 19.26 -0.12
CA ASN A 65 -2.50 20.22 0.96
C ASN A 65 -1.57 19.69 2.07
N SER A 66 -1.29 18.39 2.09
CA SER A 66 -0.42 17.78 3.09
C SER A 66 0.98 18.36 3.04
N LYS A 67 1.55 18.56 4.22
CA LYS A 67 2.97 18.90 4.43
C LYS A 67 3.79 17.68 4.87
N ALA A 68 3.22 16.49 4.80
CA ALA A 68 3.90 15.28 5.16
C ALA A 68 5.11 15.03 4.24
N GLU A 69 6.19 14.52 4.81
CA GLU A 69 7.41 14.16 4.10
C GLU A 69 7.26 12.84 3.37
N VAL A 70 6.42 11.97 3.93
CA VAL A 70 6.15 10.61 3.50
C VAL A 70 4.66 10.43 3.30
N VAL A 71 4.26 9.75 2.25
CA VAL A 71 2.90 9.20 2.10
C VAL A 71 2.98 7.68 2.22
N THR A 72 2.04 7.10 2.96
CA THR A 72 1.84 5.66 3.00
C THR A 72 0.48 5.29 2.40
N ALA A 73 0.43 4.18 1.64
CA ALA A 73 -0.80 3.65 1.06
C ALA A 73 -0.74 2.12 1.09
N PHE A 74 -1.29 1.52 2.14
CA PHE A 74 -1.21 0.06 2.34
C PHE A 74 -2.53 -0.61 1.97
N GLU A 75 -2.53 -1.35 0.84
CA GLU A 75 -3.71 -2.04 0.31
C GLU A 75 -4.87 -1.03 0.06
N ILE A 76 -4.58 0.03 -0.67
CA ILE A 76 -5.51 1.11 -1.02
C ILE A 76 -5.67 1.24 -2.54
N LEU A 77 -4.56 1.16 -3.30
CA LEU A 77 -4.56 1.51 -4.72
C LEU A 77 -5.39 0.56 -5.59
N GLU A 78 -5.56 -0.68 -5.18
CA GLU A 78 -6.43 -1.66 -5.83
C GLU A 78 -7.92 -1.29 -5.76
N HIS A 79 -8.30 -0.47 -4.79
CA HIS A 79 -9.68 0.00 -4.59
C HIS A 79 -10.01 1.27 -5.37
N LEU A 80 -9.03 1.89 -6.02
CA LEU A 80 -9.22 3.10 -6.81
C LEU A 80 -9.51 2.76 -8.28
N LEU A 81 -10.34 3.57 -8.93
CA LEU A 81 -10.54 3.52 -10.38
C LEU A 81 -9.34 4.13 -11.10
N SER A 82 -8.76 5.19 -10.55
CA SER A 82 -7.65 5.93 -11.14
C SER A 82 -6.45 6.09 -10.19
N PRO A 83 -5.75 5.00 -9.82
CA PRO A 83 -4.57 5.09 -8.96
C PRO A 83 -3.48 6.01 -9.55
N TYR A 84 -3.45 6.18 -10.88
CA TYR A 84 -2.56 7.12 -11.55
C TYR A 84 -2.72 8.56 -11.06
N GLN A 85 -3.96 9.05 -10.94
CA GLN A 85 -4.23 10.43 -10.53
C GLN A 85 -3.82 10.65 -9.07
N VAL A 86 -4.13 9.72 -8.20
CA VAL A 86 -3.76 9.76 -6.77
C VAL A 86 -2.25 9.79 -6.61
N LEU A 87 -1.52 8.86 -7.23
CA LEU A 87 -0.05 8.81 -7.17
C LEU A 87 0.59 10.09 -7.73
N LYS A 88 0.00 10.68 -8.77
CA LYS A 88 0.50 11.90 -9.41
C LYS A 88 0.29 13.13 -8.53
N SER A 89 -0.80 13.19 -7.76
CA SER A 89 -1.15 14.33 -6.90
C SER A 89 -0.34 14.40 -5.60
N ILE A 90 0.28 13.31 -5.15
CA ILE A 90 1.11 13.26 -3.96
C ILE A 90 2.26 14.28 -4.08
N LYS A 91 2.38 15.17 -3.09
CA LYS A 91 3.45 16.19 -3.01
C LYS A 91 4.66 15.75 -2.20
N ALA A 92 4.50 14.78 -1.32
CA ALA A 92 5.59 14.22 -0.52
C ALA A 92 6.74 13.71 -1.41
N LYS A 93 7.93 13.67 -0.83
CA LYS A 93 9.14 13.20 -1.53
C LYS A 93 9.32 11.69 -1.44
N LYS A 94 8.74 11.05 -0.44
CA LYS A 94 8.87 9.63 -0.15
C LYS A 94 7.49 8.97 -0.16
N LEU A 95 7.42 7.76 -0.70
CA LEU A 95 6.21 6.95 -0.78
C LEU A 95 6.53 5.53 -0.30
N VAL A 96 5.73 5.01 0.63
CA VAL A 96 5.73 3.58 0.96
C VAL A 96 4.35 3.03 0.66
N VAL A 97 4.28 2.08 -0.26
CA VAL A 97 3.01 1.60 -0.78
C VAL A 97 3.00 0.09 -0.87
N SER A 98 1.87 -0.53 -0.54
CA SER A 98 1.67 -1.96 -0.78
C SER A 98 0.40 -2.24 -1.56
N VAL A 99 0.46 -3.31 -2.35
CA VAL A 99 -0.69 -3.84 -3.10
C VAL A 99 -0.72 -5.36 -3.02
N PRO A 100 -1.90 -5.97 -3.08
CA PRO A 100 -2.03 -7.40 -3.27
C PRO A 100 -1.68 -7.76 -4.72
N LEU A 101 -0.84 -8.79 -4.90
CA LEU A 101 -0.53 -9.30 -6.22
C LEU A 101 -1.59 -10.27 -6.73
N ASN A 102 -1.79 -10.27 -8.03
CA ASN A 102 -2.59 -11.27 -8.72
C ASN A 102 -2.05 -12.68 -8.45
N LEU A 103 -2.95 -13.63 -8.27
CA LEU A 103 -2.61 -15.04 -8.16
C LEU A 103 -3.12 -15.77 -9.40
N TRP A 104 -2.22 -16.11 -10.31
CA TRP A 104 -2.51 -16.75 -11.61
C TRP A 104 -3.42 -18.00 -11.53
N PHE A 105 -3.46 -18.66 -10.37
CA PHE A 105 -4.27 -19.86 -10.11
C PHE A 105 -5.55 -19.57 -9.31
N SER A 106 -5.89 -18.31 -9.07
CA SER A 106 -7.04 -17.90 -8.28
C SER A 106 -7.88 -16.88 -9.05
N LYS A 107 -9.19 -16.89 -8.81
CA LYS A 107 -10.03 -15.82 -9.31
C LYS A 107 -9.67 -14.51 -8.58
N PRO A 108 -9.77 -13.36 -9.27
CA PRO A 108 -9.63 -12.05 -8.65
C PRO A 108 -10.52 -11.88 -7.42
N TYR A 109 -10.10 -11.07 -6.48
CA TYR A 109 -10.92 -10.73 -5.33
C TYR A 109 -12.17 -9.98 -5.76
N ARG A 110 -13.30 -10.34 -5.18
CA ARG A 110 -14.58 -9.75 -5.54
C ARG A 110 -15.45 -9.60 -4.31
N SER A 111 -15.63 -8.37 -3.83
CA SER A 111 -16.67 -8.04 -2.85
C SER A 111 -17.99 -7.74 -3.55
N LEU A 112 -19.05 -8.44 -3.16
CA LEU A 112 -20.42 -8.23 -3.66
C LEU A 112 -21.26 -7.40 -2.70
N THR A 113 -20.84 -7.31 -1.44
CA THR A 113 -21.63 -6.72 -0.34
C THR A 113 -21.05 -5.39 0.14
N ASP A 114 -19.76 -5.20 0.03
CA ASP A 114 -19.08 -3.96 0.42
C ASP A 114 -18.53 -3.25 -0.81
N VAL A 115 -19.09 -2.10 -1.13
CA VAL A 115 -18.67 -1.27 -2.27
C VAL A 115 -17.26 -0.73 -2.09
N ARG A 116 -16.86 -0.42 -0.84
CA ARG A 116 -15.54 0.12 -0.52
C ARG A 116 -14.43 -0.93 -0.60
N ASP A 117 -14.78 -2.22 -0.49
CA ASP A 117 -13.87 -3.35 -0.54
C ASP A 117 -13.82 -4.00 -1.94
N ARG A 118 -14.20 -3.26 -2.98
CA ARG A 118 -14.08 -3.72 -4.37
C ARG A 118 -12.68 -3.47 -4.88
N HIS A 119 -12.06 -4.50 -5.46
CA HIS A 119 -10.83 -4.33 -6.22
C HIS A 119 -11.19 -3.99 -7.66
N PHE A 120 -10.79 -2.82 -8.11
CA PHE A 120 -10.87 -2.42 -9.51
C PHE A 120 -9.62 -2.85 -10.26
N HIS A 121 -8.51 -3.08 -9.54
CA HIS A 121 -7.25 -3.54 -10.10
C HIS A 121 -6.76 -4.81 -9.41
N GLU A 122 -6.18 -5.71 -10.19
CA GLU A 122 -5.38 -6.85 -9.75
C GLU A 122 -3.98 -6.64 -10.33
N PHE A 123 -3.01 -6.30 -9.49
CA PHE A 123 -1.68 -5.93 -9.93
C PHE A 123 -0.77 -7.15 -10.12
N GLU A 124 -0.03 -7.13 -11.23
CA GLU A 124 1.26 -7.80 -11.32
C GLU A 124 2.35 -6.82 -10.83
N ASP A 125 3.44 -7.32 -10.27
CA ASP A 125 4.51 -6.48 -9.74
C ASP A 125 5.07 -5.48 -10.76
N TRP A 126 5.42 -5.97 -11.96
CA TRP A 126 5.96 -5.17 -13.05
C TRP A 126 4.97 -4.10 -13.58
N GLN A 127 3.66 -4.38 -13.57
CA GLN A 127 2.64 -3.39 -13.94
C GLN A 127 2.57 -2.28 -12.91
N PHE A 128 2.67 -2.65 -11.63
CA PHE A 128 2.69 -1.71 -10.54
C PHE A 128 3.95 -0.83 -10.57
N ASP A 129 5.10 -1.41 -10.86
CA ASP A 129 6.37 -0.69 -11.04
C ASP A 129 6.25 0.36 -12.15
N TRP A 130 5.69 -0.01 -13.30
CA TRP A 130 5.47 0.94 -14.40
C TRP A 130 4.49 2.04 -14.05
N LEU A 131 3.48 1.76 -13.24
CA LEU A 131 2.55 2.78 -12.75
C LEU A 131 3.28 3.79 -11.85
N LEU A 132 4.14 3.33 -10.95
CA LEU A 132 4.96 4.19 -10.11
C LEU A 132 5.92 5.04 -10.95
N GLU A 133 6.65 4.44 -11.86
CA GLU A 133 7.56 5.16 -12.76
C GLU A 133 6.82 6.21 -13.60
N LYS A 134 5.68 5.84 -14.19
CA LYS A 134 4.84 6.74 -15.01
C LYS A 134 4.31 7.93 -14.22
N THR A 135 4.10 7.77 -12.91
CA THR A 135 3.63 8.83 -12.02
C THR A 135 4.77 9.67 -11.42
N GLY A 136 6.02 9.37 -11.79
CA GLY A 136 7.20 10.14 -11.41
C GLY A 136 7.86 9.66 -10.11
N TRP A 137 7.70 8.38 -9.78
CA TRP A 137 8.35 7.74 -8.64
C TRP A 137 9.50 6.85 -9.10
N LYS A 138 10.65 6.97 -8.44
CA LYS A 138 11.79 6.07 -8.59
C LYS A 138 11.71 5.03 -7.48
N ILE A 139 11.59 3.78 -7.83
CA ILE A 139 11.64 2.67 -6.88
C ILE A 139 13.08 2.55 -6.35
N VAL A 140 13.21 2.58 -5.03
CA VAL A 140 14.48 2.47 -4.29
C VAL A 140 14.63 1.09 -3.68
N ALA A 141 13.55 0.57 -3.11
CA ALA A 141 13.51 -0.77 -2.52
C ALA A 141 12.12 -1.39 -2.67
N SER A 142 12.08 -2.70 -2.72
CA SER A 142 10.83 -3.45 -2.72
C SER A 142 11.00 -4.82 -2.06
N GLU A 143 9.91 -5.34 -1.50
CA GLU A 143 9.85 -6.67 -0.92
C GLU A 143 8.54 -7.36 -1.29
N LYS A 144 8.60 -8.68 -1.48
CA LYS A 144 7.43 -9.53 -1.70
C LYS A 144 7.36 -10.59 -0.64
N TRP A 145 6.15 -10.91 -0.19
CA TRP A 145 5.98 -12.04 0.72
C TRP A 145 4.74 -12.85 0.43
N ILE A 146 4.84 -14.11 0.82
CA ILE A 146 3.74 -15.06 0.74
C ILE A 146 2.78 -14.86 1.93
N ASN A 147 1.54 -15.23 1.72
CA ASN A 147 0.55 -15.39 2.78
C ASN A 147 -0.03 -16.81 2.69
N PRO A 148 0.65 -17.81 3.27
CA PRO A 148 0.23 -19.20 3.16
C PRO A 148 -1.14 -19.39 3.83
N PRO A 149 -2.07 -20.13 3.18
CA PRO A 149 -3.35 -20.44 3.78
C PRO A 149 -3.20 -21.43 4.94
N GLN A 150 -4.20 -21.49 5.82
CA GLN A 150 -4.20 -22.39 6.96
C GLN A 150 -4.66 -23.83 6.63
N SER A 151 -5.08 -24.10 5.39
CA SER A 151 -5.61 -25.39 4.95
C SER A 151 -4.67 -26.12 4.01
N PHE A 152 -4.55 -27.46 4.16
CA PHE A 152 -3.75 -28.30 3.27
C PHE A 152 -4.45 -28.55 1.92
N GLY A 153 -3.66 -28.71 0.85
CA GLY A 153 -4.14 -29.04 -0.50
C GLY A 153 -3.25 -28.44 -1.59
N VAL A 154 -3.56 -28.74 -2.86
CA VAL A 154 -2.82 -28.23 -4.04
C VAL A 154 -2.76 -26.70 -4.01
N ARG A 155 -3.85 -26.03 -3.64
CA ARG A 155 -3.90 -24.56 -3.51
C ARG A 155 -2.96 -24.03 -2.43
N PHE A 156 -2.75 -24.78 -1.33
CA PHE A 156 -1.77 -24.45 -0.29
C PHE A 156 -0.36 -24.44 -0.86
N LEU A 157 0.00 -25.49 -1.60
CA LEU A 157 1.32 -25.61 -2.23
C LEU A 157 1.60 -24.43 -3.18
N LEU A 158 0.65 -24.12 -4.06
CA LEU A 158 0.77 -22.99 -4.98
C LEU A 158 0.94 -21.66 -4.26
N ARG A 159 0.16 -21.42 -3.19
CA ARG A 159 0.27 -20.19 -2.38
C ARG A 159 1.55 -20.09 -1.57
N TYR A 160 2.18 -21.22 -1.26
CA TYR A 160 3.46 -21.23 -0.57
C TYR A 160 4.60 -20.70 -1.45
N PHE A 161 4.51 -20.87 -2.77
CA PHE A 161 5.53 -20.42 -3.72
C PHE A 161 5.17 -19.13 -4.45
N THR A 162 3.95 -18.60 -4.27
CA THR A 162 3.50 -17.41 -4.99
C THR A 162 3.33 -16.24 -4.03
N PRO A 163 4.10 -15.15 -4.18
CA PRO A 163 3.91 -13.94 -3.39
C PRO A 163 2.50 -13.39 -3.55
N ARG A 164 1.93 -12.91 -2.44
CA ARG A 164 0.60 -12.29 -2.42
C ARG A 164 0.67 -10.80 -2.15
N HIS A 165 1.70 -10.34 -1.44
CA HIS A 165 1.86 -8.95 -1.08
C HIS A 165 3.14 -8.40 -1.69
N TYR A 166 3.06 -7.19 -2.19
CA TYR A 166 4.17 -6.43 -2.73
C TYR A 166 4.20 -5.07 -2.06
N ILE A 167 5.34 -4.70 -1.47
CA ILE A 167 5.58 -3.41 -0.87
C ILE A 167 6.76 -2.74 -1.55
N VAL A 168 6.64 -1.42 -1.76
CA VAL A 168 7.63 -0.60 -2.43
C VAL A 168 7.90 0.65 -1.60
N TYR A 169 9.18 0.99 -1.48
CA TYR A 169 9.63 2.32 -1.12
C TYR A 169 10.11 3.04 -2.39
N ALA A 170 9.57 4.22 -2.62
CA ALA A 170 9.91 5.03 -3.79
C ALA A 170 10.14 6.49 -3.41
N GLU A 171 10.98 7.16 -4.19
CA GLU A 171 11.29 8.58 -4.05
C GLU A 171 10.81 9.36 -5.27
N LYS A 172 10.30 10.57 -5.05
CA LYS A 172 9.81 11.45 -6.11
C LYS A 172 10.98 11.87 -7.00
N LEU A 173 10.86 11.64 -8.30
CA LEU A 173 11.83 12.16 -9.26
C LEU A 173 11.79 13.69 -9.23
N THR A 174 12.92 14.30 -8.88
CA THR A 174 13.09 15.74 -9.07
C THR A 174 13.37 15.98 -10.54
N HIS A 175 12.43 16.55 -11.27
CA HIS A 175 12.75 17.09 -12.58
C HIS A 175 13.81 18.18 -12.36
N LYS A 176 15.05 17.93 -12.80
CA LYS A 176 15.96 19.03 -13.04
C LYS A 176 15.34 19.87 -14.16
N SER A 177 14.81 21.04 -13.78
CA SER A 177 14.41 22.10 -14.72
C SER A 177 15.62 22.54 -15.54
#